data_49edbbb94c36d0d20983322ed23ad927
#
_entry.id   49edbbb94c36d0d20983322ed23ad927
#
_cell.length_a   1.000
_cell.length_b   1.000
_cell.length_c   1.000
_cell.angle_alpha   90.00
_cell.angle_beta   90.00
_cell.angle_gamma   90.00
#
_symmetry.space_group_name_H-M   'P 1'
#
loop_
_entity.id
_entity.type
_entity.pdbx_description
1 polymer ?
#
loop_
_entity_poly.entity_id
_entity_poly.type
_entity_poly.pdbx_seq_one_letter_code
_entity_poly.pdbx_strand_id
1 'polypeptide(L)'
;MARKRSPPPSDPRAAILQAAGEILDEVGTDGLNTTAVARRANVSTGTVYREFADKHEIVRALTQSLMTERGDAVTQFYDVLAEASDWRSVLADATRRAFELRLQRPGGRSTRRALQTSPELWQWDLDHTRVLARRLAQALRKRKPALSPARAELIAMTSLTLTISLFDLANLEPRREKAILEEIIAARNAYLALYLD
;
A
#
# COMPACT_ATOMS: atom_id res chain seq x y z
N MET A 1 -11.81 -41.62 4.29
CA MET A 1 -10.52 -41.37 3.59
C MET A 1 -9.85 -40.15 4.21
N ALA A 2 -8.75 -40.31 4.94
CA ALA A 2 -8.01 -39.20 5.53
C ALA A 2 -7.29 -38.42 4.41
N ARG A 3 -7.64 -37.16 4.22
CA ARG A 3 -6.95 -36.25 3.29
C ARG A 3 -5.49 -36.10 3.73
N LYS A 4 -4.55 -36.63 2.94
CA LYS A 4 -3.12 -36.51 3.15
C LYS A 4 -2.80 -35.00 3.29
N ARG A 5 -2.40 -34.56 4.49
CA ARG A 5 -1.97 -33.18 4.72
C ARG A 5 -0.73 -32.92 3.86
N SER A 6 -0.77 -31.89 3.06
CA SER A 6 0.42 -31.39 2.35
C SER A 6 1.52 -31.06 3.37
N PRO A 7 2.80 -31.21 3.01
CA PRO A 7 3.88 -30.82 3.92
C PRO A 7 3.75 -29.35 4.35
N PRO A 8 4.19 -29.01 5.56
CA PRO A 8 4.17 -27.61 5.99
C PRO A 8 5.05 -26.75 5.08
N PRO A 9 4.72 -25.44 4.91
CA PRO A 9 5.51 -24.55 4.08
C PRO A 9 6.93 -24.37 4.62
N SER A 10 7.89 -24.20 3.72
CA SER A 10 9.29 -23.93 4.06
C SER A 10 9.49 -22.60 4.80
N ASP A 11 8.64 -21.60 4.49
CA ASP A 11 8.55 -20.32 5.19
C ASP A 11 7.12 -20.14 5.77
N PRO A 12 6.92 -20.50 7.04
CA PRO A 12 5.63 -20.35 7.69
C PRO A 12 5.15 -18.89 7.77
N ARG A 13 6.07 -17.94 7.97
CA ARG A 13 5.74 -16.52 8.08
C ARG A 13 5.19 -15.99 6.77
N ALA A 14 5.85 -16.25 5.64
CA ALA A 14 5.38 -15.86 4.32
C ALA A 14 4.04 -16.52 3.98
N ALA A 15 3.86 -17.80 4.28
CA ALA A 15 2.60 -18.52 4.06
C ALA A 15 1.44 -17.95 4.88
N ILE A 16 1.68 -17.53 6.12
CA ILE A 16 0.69 -16.89 6.99
C ILE A 16 0.28 -15.52 6.40
N LEU A 17 1.24 -14.70 5.95
CA LEU A 17 0.95 -13.40 5.35
C LEU A 17 0.18 -13.54 4.03
N GLN A 18 0.55 -14.50 3.18
CA GLN A 18 -0.18 -14.79 1.96
C GLN A 18 -1.63 -15.21 2.26
N ALA A 19 -1.82 -16.17 3.17
CA ALA A 19 -3.13 -16.65 3.59
C ALA A 19 -4.01 -15.53 4.17
N ALA A 20 -3.42 -14.64 4.97
CA ALA A 20 -4.12 -13.49 5.53
C ALA A 20 -4.58 -12.53 4.42
N GLY A 21 -3.72 -12.25 3.43
CA GLY A 21 -4.07 -11.44 2.26
C GLY A 21 -5.23 -12.03 1.46
N GLU A 22 -5.18 -13.33 1.18
CA GLU A 22 -6.27 -14.05 0.48
C GLU A 22 -7.61 -13.96 1.25
N ILE A 23 -7.57 -14.16 2.58
CA ILE A 23 -8.77 -14.05 3.41
C ILE A 23 -9.33 -12.63 3.40
N LEU A 24 -8.47 -11.61 3.50
CA LEU A 24 -8.90 -10.21 3.42
C LEU A 24 -9.55 -9.89 2.09
N ASP A 25 -9.03 -10.41 0.98
CA ASP A 25 -9.58 -10.17 -0.36
C ASP A 25 -10.91 -10.92 -0.58
N GLU A 26 -11.08 -12.13 0.01
CA GLU A 26 -12.28 -12.95 -0.16
C GLU A 26 -13.45 -12.51 0.74
N VAL A 27 -13.17 -12.29 2.03
CA VAL A 27 -14.22 -12.13 3.06
C VAL A 27 -14.00 -10.92 3.99
N GLY A 28 -12.97 -10.11 3.71
CA GLY A 28 -12.67 -8.91 4.49
C GLY A 28 -12.15 -9.18 5.90
N THR A 29 -12.20 -8.14 6.74
CA THR A 29 -11.67 -8.17 8.11
C THR A 29 -12.45 -9.09 9.06
N ASP A 30 -13.73 -9.29 8.80
CA ASP A 30 -14.61 -10.10 9.66
C ASP A 30 -14.24 -11.59 9.58
N GLY A 31 -13.78 -12.05 8.41
CA GLY A 31 -13.30 -13.42 8.22
C GLY A 31 -11.87 -13.66 8.73
N LEU A 32 -11.11 -12.59 9.00
CA LEU A 32 -9.71 -12.71 9.41
C LEU A 32 -9.60 -13.05 10.90
N ASN A 33 -9.18 -14.29 11.16
CA ASN A 33 -8.81 -14.77 12.50
C ASN A 33 -7.67 -15.78 12.39
N THR A 34 -6.95 -15.99 13.51
CA THR A 34 -5.74 -16.85 13.54
C THR A 34 -6.03 -18.29 13.14
N THR A 35 -7.22 -18.82 13.44
CA THR A 35 -7.61 -20.19 13.07
C THR A 35 -7.85 -20.31 11.56
N ALA A 36 -8.54 -19.34 10.94
CA ALA A 36 -8.76 -19.32 9.49
C ALA A 36 -7.42 -19.18 8.75
N VAL A 37 -6.54 -18.29 9.23
CA VAL A 37 -5.20 -18.10 8.68
C VAL A 37 -4.36 -19.38 8.79
N ALA A 38 -4.32 -20.03 9.96
CA ALA A 38 -3.58 -21.29 10.17
C ALA A 38 -4.04 -22.36 9.19
N ARG A 39 -5.35 -22.53 9.05
CA ARG A 39 -5.94 -23.49 8.12
C ARG A 39 -5.58 -23.19 6.66
N ARG A 40 -5.67 -21.94 6.24
CA ARG A 40 -5.37 -21.49 4.87
C ARG A 40 -3.88 -21.63 4.55
N ALA A 41 -3.01 -21.25 5.49
CA ALA A 41 -1.56 -21.35 5.37
C ALA A 41 -1.02 -22.78 5.50
N ASN A 42 -1.87 -23.78 5.83
CA ASN A 42 -1.47 -25.15 6.11
C ASN A 42 -0.43 -25.27 7.25
N VAL A 43 -0.60 -24.47 8.29
CA VAL A 43 0.21 -24.52 9.52
C VAL A 43 -0.65 -24.80 10.74
N SER A 44 -0.03 -25.06 11.90
CA SER A 44 -0.77 -25.13 13.17
C SER A 44 -1.10 -23.75 13.71
N THR A 45 -2.16 -23.62 14.51
CA THR A 45 -2.45 -22.36 15.23
C THR A 45 -1.31 -21.96 16.16
N GLY A 46 -0.60 -22.92 16.77
CA GLY A 46 0.61 -22.68 17.55
C GLY A 46 1.74 -22.06 16.71
N THR A 47 1.86 -22.45 15.43
CA THR A 47 2.80 -21.82 14.50
C THR A 47 2.41 -20.36 14.23
N VAL A 48 1.12 -20.07 14.06
CA VAL A 48 0.68 -18.68 13.89
C VAL A 48 1.02 -17.82 15.10
N TYR A 49 0.73 -18.32 16.32
CA TYR A 49 1.02 -17.57 17.56
C TYR A 49 2.52 -17.43 17.86
N ARG A 50 3.38 -18.31 17.34
CA ARG A 50 4.83 -18.13 17.42
C ARG A 50 5.33 -17.01 16.54
N GLU A 51 4.71 -16.80 15.36
CA GLU A 51 5.11 -15.78 14.37
C GLU A 51 4.45 -14.42 14.63
N PHE A 52 3.23 -14.41 15.19
CA PHE A 52 2.41 -13.21 15.38
C PHE A 52 1.58 -13.31 16.66
N ALA A 53 1.61 -12.28 17.49
CA ALA A 53 0.89 -12.27 18.77
C ALA A 53 -0.64 -12.28 18.56
N ASP A 54 -1.13 -11.59 17.53
CA ASP A 54 -2.55 -11.49 17.23
C ASP A 54 -2.82 -11.18 15.75
N LYS A 55 -4.10 -11.05 15.40
CA LYS A 55 -4.53 -10.72 14.04
C LYS A 55 -4.11 -9.32 13.59
N HIS A 56 -3.96 -8.36 14.51
CA HIS A 56 -3.55 -7.00 14.19
C HIS A 56 -2.07 -6.97 13.79
N GLU A 57 -1.25 -7.78 14.45
CA GLU A 57 0.15 -7.94 14.06
C GLU A 57 0.30 -8.60 12.68
N ILE A 58 -0.55 -9.57 12.34
CA ILE A 58 -0.59 -10.16 10.98
C ILE A 58 -0.95 -9.09 9.95
N VAL A 59 -1.99 -8.28 10.18
CA VAL A 59 -2.40 -7.20 9.28
C VAL A 59 -1.28 -6.18 9.11
N ARG A 60 -0.65 -5.77 10.21
CA ARG A 60 0.47 -4.81 10.18
C ARG A 60 1.65 -5.35 9.38
N ALA A 61 2.07 -6.58 9.63
CA ALA A 61 3.20 -7.21 8.93
C ALA A 61 2.91 -7.41 7.43
N LEU A 62 1.69 -7.85 7.08
CA LEU A 62 1.25 -7.96 5.68
C LEU A 62 1.31 -6.59 4.99
N THR A 63 0.73 -5.57 5.61
CA THR A 63 0.71 -4.23 5.05
C THR A 63 2.13 -3.67 4.91
N GLN A 64 2.98 -3.86 5.91
CA GLN A 64 4.38 -3.44 5.84
C GLN A 64 5.12 -4.07 4.67
N SER A 65 4.94 -5.38 4.45
CA SER A 65 5.54 -6.07 3.30
C SER A 65 5.09 -5.47 1.97
N LEU A 66 3.78 -5.23 1.82
CA LEU A 66 3.20 -4.65 0.61
C LEU A 66 3.62 -3.18 0.40
N MET A 67 3.72 -2.41 1.48
CA MET A 67 4.12 -1.00 1.42
C MET A 67 5.61 -0.82 1.13
N THR A 68 6.48 -1.66 1.68
CA THR A 68 7.91 -1.63 1.40
C THR A 68 8.16 -1.87 -0.08
N GLU A 69 7.62 -2.97 -0.62
CA GLU A 69 7.76 -3.31 -2.04
C GLU A 69 7.26 -2.17 -2.96
N ARG A 70 6.11 -1.59 -2.63
CA ARG A 70 5.52 -0.46 -3.36
C ARG A 70 6.34 0.82 -3.21
N GLY A 71 6.78 1.11 -2.00
CA GLY A 71 7.58 2.29 -1.68
C GLY A 71 8.90 2.30 -2.44
N ASP A 72 9.61 1.19 -2.46
CA ASP A 72 10.88 1.06 -3.19
C ASP A 72 10.68 1.24 -4.70
N ALA A 73 9.63 0.64 -5.26
CA ALA A 73 9.33 0.80 -6.69
C ALA A 73 8.91 2.22 -7.09
N VAL A 74 8.23 2.95 -6.20
CA VAL A 74 7.74 4.32 -6.48
C VAL A 74 8.81 5.38 -6.24
N THR A 75 9.68 5.18 -5.26
CA THR A 75 10.74 6.16 -4.94
C THR A 75 11.74 6.36 -6.07
N GLN A 76 11.97 5.36 -6.92
CA GLN A 76 12.80 5.50 -8.11
C GLN A 76 12.31 6.61 -9.05
N PHE A 77 10.98 6.80 -9.16
CA PHE A 77 10.41 7.89 -9.95
C PHE A 77 10.65 9.26 -9.30
N TYR A 78 10.70 9.33 -7.96
CA TYR A 78 10.97 10.58 -7.27
C TYR A 78 12.42 11.02 -7.43
N ASP A 79 13.36 10.10 -7.60
CA ASP A 79 14.77 10.42 -7.81
C ASP A 79 14.99 11.16 -9.14
N VAL A 80 14.23 10.81 -10.19
CA VAL A 80 14.31 11.47 -11.50
C VAL A 80 13.37 12.67 -11.65
N LEU A 81 12.39 12.82 -10.77
CA LEU A 81 11.37 13.88 -10.83
C LEU A 81 11.95 15.29 -10.86
N ALA A 82 13.03 15.50 -10.12
CA ALA A 82 13.65 16.83 -9.96
C ALA A 82 14.18 17.39 -11.30
N GLU A 83 14.69 16.51 -12.15
CA GLU A 83 15.41 16.87 -13.39
C GLU A 83 14.60 16.57 -14.65
N ALA A 84 13.49 15.85 -14.52
CA ALA A 84 12.65 15.47 -15.66
C ALA A 84 12.06 16.71 -16.35
N SER A 85 12.19 16.79 -17.67
CA SER A 85 11.52 17.83 -18.48
C SER A 85 9.99 17.70 -18.40
N ASP A 86 9.49 16.48 -18.45
CA ASP A 86 8.08 16.13 -18.26
C ASP A 86 7.87 15.42 -16.89
N TRP A 87 7.78 16.24 -15.85
CA TRP A 87 7.51 15.76 -14.49
C TRP A 87 6.12 15.12 -14.35
N ARG A 88 5.15 15.51 -15.23
CA ARG A 88 3.79 14.96 -15.21
C ARG A 88 3.78 13.49 -15.61
N SER A 89 4.51 13.15 -16.67
CA SER A 89 4.68 11.76 -17.10
C SER A 89 5.34 10.91 -16.02
N VAL A 90 6.41 11.41 -15.39
CA VAL A 90 7.09 10.70 -14.29
C VAL A 90 6.14 10.39 -13.13
N LEU A 91 5.30 11.34 -12.73
CA LEU A 91 4.32 11.12 -11.65
C LEU A 91 3.16 10.23 -12.08
N ALA A 92 2.75 10.29 -13.34
CA ALA A 92 1.76 9.38 -13.90
C ALA A 92 2.27 7.93 -13.84
N ASP A 93 3.50 7.69 -14.26
CA ASP A 93 4.12 6.35 -14.26
C ASP A 93 4.33 5.84 -12.83
N ALA A 94 4.75 6.69 -11.89
CA ALA A 94 4.79 6.37 -10.47
C ALA A 94 3.42 5.94 -9.93
N THR A 95 2.36 6.64 -10.34
CA THR A 95 0.99 6.34 -9.93
C THR A 95 0.50 5.02 -10.53
N ARG A 96 0.74 4.79 -11.83
CA ARG A 96 0.41 3.52 -12.49
C ARG A 96 1.15 2.35 -11.84
N ARG A 97 2.44 2.51 -11.58
CA ARG A 97 3.23 1.47 -10.93
C ARG A 97 2.73 1.13 -9.53
N ALA A 98 2.41 2.14 -8.72
CA ALA A 98 1.82 1.94 -7.39
C ALA A 98 0.46 1.23 -7.47
N PHE A 99 -0.33 1.56 -8.48
CA PHE A 99 -1.63 0.94 -8.73
C PHE A 99 -1.51 -0.53 -9.13
N GLU A 100 -0.61 -0.86 -10.05
CA GLU A 100 -0.36 -2.23 -10.50
C GLU A 100 0.12 -3.13 -9.34
N LEU A 101 1.10 -2.67 -8.57
CA LEU A 101 1.68 -3.44 -7.46
C LEU A 101 0.65 -3.83 -6.40
N ARG A 102 -0.39 -3.02 -6.17
CA ARG A 102 -1.46 -3.38 -5.24
C ARG A 102 -2.33 -4.55 -5.74
N LEU A 103 -2.31 -4.84 -7.06
CA LEU A 103 -3.07 -5.93 -7.66
C LEU A 103 -2.30 -7.24 -7.71
N GLN A 104 -0.98 -7.19 -7.60
CA GLN A 104 -0.10 -8.33 -7.83
C GLN A 104 -0.05 -9.31 -6.66
N ARG A 105 -0.42 -8.88 -5.46
CA ARG A 105 -0.31 -9.71 -4.26
C ARG A 105 -1.61 -9.78 -3.47
N PRO A 106 -1.90 -10.95 -2.86
CA PRO A 106 -3.04 -11.09 -1.96
C PRO A 106 -3.02 -10.04 -0.84
N GLY A 107 -4.17 -9.45 -0.57
CA GLY A 107 -4.32 -8.37 0.40
C GLY A 107 -3.97 -6.98 -0.11
N GLY A 108 -3.41 -6.85 -1.30
CA GLY A 108 -2.98 -5.56 -1.83
C GLY A 108 -4.12 -4.54 -2.05
N ARG A 109 -5.34 -5.02 -2.26
CA ARG A 109 -6.56 -4.18 -2.33
C ARG A 109 -7.18 -3.93 -0.96
N SER A 110 -7.12 -4.90 -0.07
CA SER A 110 -8.00 -4.99 1.12
C SER A 110 -7.29 -4.60 2.42
N THR A 111 -5.95 -4.61 2.47
CA THR A 111 -5.18 -4.32 3.69
C THR A 111 -5.45 -2.92 4.24
N ARG A 112 -5.61 -1.90 3.38
CA ARG A 112 -5.88 -0.54 3.86
C ARG A 112 -7.20 -0.47 4.63
N ARG A 113 -8.25 -1.16 4.17
CA ARG A 113 -9.52 -1.23 4.89
C ARG A 113 -9.34 -1.91 6.25
N ALA A 114 -8.49 -2.95 6.31
CA ALA A 114 -8.16 -3.60 7.57
C ALA A 114 -7.41 -2.68 8.55
N LEU A 115 -6.55 -1.77 8.07
CA LEU A 115 -5.88 -0.78 8.90
C LEU A 115 -6.85 0.23 9.56
N GLN A 116 -7.98 0.51 8.92
CA GLN A 116 -8.99 1.42 9.46
C GLN A 116 -9.83 0.81 10.59
N THR A 117 -9.64 -0.47 10.92
CA THR A 117 -10.39 -1.16 11.98
C THR A 117 -9.91 -0.81 13.40
N SER A 118 -8.75 -0.17 13.56
CA SER A 118 -8.27 0.29 14.86
C SER A 118 -7.52 1.63 14.75
N PRO A 119 -7.63 2.52 15.75
CA PRO A 119 -6.90 3.78 15.79
C PRO A 119 -5.37 3.60 15.74
N GLU A 120 -4.85 2.53 16.35
CA GLU A 120 -3.41 2.21 16.35
C GLU A 120 -2.92 1.87 14.95
N LEU A 121 -3.62 0.99 14.22
CA LEU A 121 -3.28 0.62 12.85
C LEU A 121 -3.41 1.82 11.90
N TRP A 122 -4.41 2.66 12.11
CA TRP A 122 -4.60 3.90 11.36
C TRP A 122 -3.43 4.88 11.57
N GLN A 123 -3.02 5.08 12.82
CA GLN A 123 -1.88 5.95 13.12
C GLN A 123 -0.59 5.42 12.48
N TRP A 124 -0.38 4.12 12.52
CA TRP A 124 0.75 3.47 11.89
C TRP A 124 0.76 3.67 10.34
N ASP A 125 -0.40 3.57 9.68
CA ASP A 125 -0.55 3.85 8.23
C ASP A 125 -0.19 5.30 7.88
N LEU A 126 -0.63 6.25 8.71
CA LEU A 126 -0.27 7.67 8.56
C LEU A 126 1.24 7.89 8.69
N ASP A 127 1.89 7.27 9.65
CA ASP A 127 3.33 7.42 9.87
C ASP A 127 4.13 6.84 8.69
N HIS A 128 3.68 5.72 8.11
CA HIS A 128 4.25 5.15 6.88
C HIS A 128 4.07 6.09 5.68
N THR A 129 2.88 6.65 5.52
CA THR A 129 2.61 7.62 4.45
C THR A 129 3.49 8.86 4.59
N ARG A 130 3.78 9.33 5.82
CA ARG A 130 4.72 10.43 6.08
C ARG A 130 6.14 10.13 5.60
N VAL A 131 6.62 8.89 5.77
CA VAL A 131 7.95 8.50 5.27
C VAL A 131 8.04 8.67 3.76
N LEU A 132 7.04 8.19 3.02
CA LEU A 132 6.98 8.32 1.57
C LEU A 132 6.80 9.80 1.14
N ALA A 133 5.99 10.56 1.90
CA ALA A 133 5.78 11.98 1.65
C ALA A 133 7.08 12.80 1.77
N ARG A 134 7.94 12.49 2.73
CA ARG A 134 9.25 13.17 2.87
C ARG A 134 10.13 12.95 1.64
N ARG A 135 10.14 11.76 1.06
CA ARG A 135 10.90 11.48 -0.18
C ARG A 135 10.35 12.29 -1.36
N LEU A 136 9.03 12.31 -1.53
CA LEU A 136 8.41 13.16 -2.56
C LEU A 136 8.70 14.64 -2.29
N ALA A 137 8.59 15.12 -1.05
CA ALA A 137 8.88 16.50 -0.68
C ALA A 137 10.33 16.92 -1.01
N GLN A 138 11.30 16.02 -0.81
CA GLN A 138 12.68 16.26 -1.21
C GLN A 138 12.82 16.45 -2.73
N ALA A 139 12.14 15.61 -3.52
CA ALA A 139 12.12 15.74 -4.98
C ALA A 139 11.46 17.05 -5.44
N LEU A 140 10.32 17.42 -4.83
CA LEU A 140 9.63 18.69 -5.10
C LEU A 140 10.52 19.90 -4.80
N ARG A 141 11.26 19.88 -3.70
CA ARG A 141 12.18 20.96 -3.33
C ARG A 141 13.41 21.06 -4.23
N LYS A 142 13.94 19.94 -4.70
CA LYS A 142 15.02 19.96 -5.71
C LYS A 142 14.53 20.65 -6.98
N ARG A 143 13.30 20.38 -7.41
CA ARG A 143 12.71 21.00 -8.60
C ARG A 143 12.30 22.47 -8.39
N LYS A 144 11.76 22.80 -7.21
CA LYS A 144 11.30 24.15 -6.82
C LYS A 144 11.96 24.56 -5.50
N PRO A 145 13.19 25.07 -5.52
CA PRO A 145 13.94 25.44 -4.30
C PRO A 145 13.25 26.49 -3.42
N ALA A 146 12.35 27.27 -4.00
CA ALA A 146 11.54 28.28 -3.27
C ALA A 146 10.52 27.66 -2.29
N LEU A 147 10.20 26.37 -2.43
CA LEU A 147 9.33 25.68 -1.49
C LEU A 147 10.04 25.47 -0.14
N SER A 148 9.46 25.99 0.95
CA SER A 148 9.94 25.67 2.29
C SER A 148 9.79 24.17 2.60
N PRO A 149 10.63 23.58 3.47
CA PRO A 149 10.50 22.18 3.85
C PRO A 149 9.10 21.79 4.31
N ALA A 150 8.51 22.58 5.21
CA ALA A 150 7.18 22.34 5.75
C ALA A 150 6.08 22.38 4.66
N ARG A 151 6.19 23.34 3.71
CA ARG A 151 5.23 23.45 2.61
C ARG A 151 5.35 22.28 1.65
N ALA A 152 6.56 21.87 1.29
CA ALA A 152 6.79 20.73 0.42
C ALA A 152 6.28 19.42 1.03
N GLU A 153 6.48 19.23 2.34
CA GLU A 153 5.97 18.04 3.06
C GLU A 153 4.43 18.01 3.06
N LEU A 154 3.77 19.16 3.31
CA LEU A 154 2.32 19.26 3.27
C LEU A 154 1.77 18.96 1.86
N ILE A 155 2.39 19.52 0.80
CA ILE A 155 2.02 19.25 -0.60
C ILE A 155 2.17 17.77 -0.92
N ALA A 156 3.30 17.17 -0.56
CA ALA A 156 3.56 15.75 -0.79
C ALA A 156 2.55 14.85 -0.05
N MET A 157 2.30 15.16 1.23
CA MET A 157 1.32 14.42 2.03
C MET A 157 -0.08 14.50 1.46
N THR A 158 -0.53 15.69 1.05
CA THR A 158 -1.82 15.90 0.39
C THR A 158 -1.93 15.11 -0.91
N SER A 159 -0.89 15.19 -1.77
CA SER A 159 -0.83 14.45 -3.04
C SER A 159 -0.93 12.94 -2.84
N LEU A 160 -0.20 12.38 -1.86
CA LEU A 160 -0.23 10.95 -1.55
C LEU A 160 -1.56 10.52 -0.96
N THR A 161 -2.10 11.28 0.00
CA THR A 161 -3.40 10.97 0.62
C THR A 161 -4.52 10.98 -0.41
N LEU A 162 -4.54 11.97 -1.30
CA LEU A 162 -5.48 12.02 -2.44
C LEU A 162 -5.38 10.74 -3.28
N THR A 163 -4.17 10.38 -3.71
CA THR A 163 -3.91 9.20 -4.54
C THR A 163 -4.39 7.91 -3.85
N ILE A 164 -4.03 7.73 -2.56
CA ILE A 164 -4.36 6.54 -1.80
C ILE A 164 -5.88 6.42 -1.57
N SER A 165 -6.56 7.52 -1.26
CA SER A 165 -8.02 7.52 -1.05
C SER A 165 -8.78 7.22 -2.35
N LEU A 166 -8.29 7.69 -3.49
CA LEU A 166 -8.89 7.36 -4.78
C LEU A 166 -8.58 5.92 -5.23
N PHE A 167 -7.49 5.32 -4.77
CA PHE A 167 -7.27 3.88 -4.92
C PHE A 167 -8.33 3.05 -4.18
N ASP A 168 -8.81 3.53 -3.02
CA ASP A 168 -9.91 2.88 -2.32
C ASP A 168 -11.22 2.94 -3.12
N LEU A 169 -11.49 4.08 -3.80
CA LEU A 169 -12.63 4.17 -4.73
C LEU A 169 -12.52 3.17 -5.88
N ALA A 170 -11.34 2.99 -6.47
CA ALA A 170 -11.14 1.99 -7.52
C ALA A 170 -11.37 0.55 -7.02
N ASN A 171 -11.14 0.26 -5.74
CA ASN A 171 -11.48 -1.04 -5.14
C ASN A 171 -13.00 -1.27 -5.04
N LEU A 172 -13.76 -0.20 -4.81
CA LEU A 172 -15.23 -0.25 -4.72
C LEU A 172 -15.89 -0.34 -6.10
N GLU A 173 -15.22 0.15 -7.15
CA GLU A 173 -15.74 0.26 -8.51
C GLU A 173 -14.87 -0.50 -9.53
N PRO A 174 -14.70 -1.83 -9.41
CA PRO A 174 -13.72 -2.58 -10.21
C PRO A 174 -14.00 -2.52 -11.73
N ARG A 175 -15.27 -2.33 -12.15
CA ARG A 175 -15.61 -2.15 -13.57
C ARG A 175 -15.12 -0.83 -14.15
N ARG A 176 -14.85 0.18 -13.31
CA ARG A 176 -14.39 1.52 -13.66
C ARG A 176 -12.93 1.76 -13.29
N GLU A 177 -12.24 0.75 -12.82
CA GLU A 177 -10.89 0.83 -12.24
C GLU A 177 -9.89 1.60 -13.14
N LYS A 178 -9.89 1.31 -14.44
CA LYS A 178 -9.01 2.01 -15.40
C LYS A 178 -9.36 3.49 -15.54
N ALA A 179 -10.64 3.81 -15.65
CA ALA A 179 -11.09 5.20 -15.75
C ALA A 179 -10.75 5.99 -14.48
N ILE A 180 -10.95 5.39 -13.31
CA ILE A 180 -10.57 5.98 -12.02
C ILE A 180 -9.06 6.20 -11.93
N LEU A 181 -8.23 5.29 -12.43
CA LEU A 181 -6.78 5.48 -12.47
C LEU A 181 -6.38 6.73 -13.29
N GLU A 182 -6.99 6.97 -14.44
CA GLU A 182 -6.71 8.16 -15.24
C GLU A 182 -7.17 9.44 -14.51
N GLU A 183 -8.29 9.42 -13.81
CA GLU A 183 -8.73 10.54 -12.97
C GLU A 183 -7.79 10.79 -11.78
N ILE A 184 -7.25 9.74 -11.18
CA ILE A 184 -6.23 9.86 -10.11
C ILE A 184 -4.99 10.58 -10.65
N ILE A 185 -4.52 10.20 -11.83
CA ILE A 185 -3.35 10.80 -12.48
C ILE A 185 -3.63 12.26 -12.81
N ALA A 186 -4.79 12.55 -13.41
CA ALA A 186 -5.20 13.90 -13.75
C ALA A 186 -5.29 14.81 -12.53
N ALA A 187 -5.98 14.35 -11.47
CA ALA A 187 -6.15 15.11 -10.23
C ALA A 187 -4.81 15.37 -9.53
N ARG A 188 -3.95 14.35 -9.44
CA ARG A 188 -2.62 14.47 -8.84
C ARG A 188 -1.74 15.46 -9.60
N ASN A 189 -1.70 15.36 -10.92
CA ASN A 189 -0.93 16.26 -11.78
C ASN A 189 -1.46 17.68 -11.71
N ALA A 190 -2.78 17.91 -11.77
CA ALA A 190 -3.40 19.21 -11.61
C ALA A 190 -3.07 19.85 -10.26
N TYR A 191 -3.16 19.09 -9.17
CA TYR A 191 -2.81 19.59 -7.84
C TYR A 191 -1.33 20.01 -7.75
N LEU A 192 -0.42 19.21 -8.27
CA LEU A 192 1.00 19.51 -8.19
C LEU A 192 1.43 20.61 -9.17
N ALA A 193 0.72 20.81 -10.28
CA ALA A 193 0.94 21.92 -11.21
C ALA A 193 0.82 23.29 -10.53
N LEU A 194 -0.04 23.43 -9.51
CA LEU A 194 -0.16 24.67 -8.71
C LEU A 194 1.16 25.11 -8.06
N TYR A 195 2.12 24.22 -7.97
CA TYR A 195 3.39 24.46 -7.26
C TYR A 195 4.62 24.24 -8.15
N LEU A 196 4.51 23.45 -9.20
CA LEU A 196 5.64 23.06 -10.04
C LEU A 196 5.73 23.82 -11.36
N ASP A 197 4.64 24.38 -11.82
CA ASP A 197 4.60 25.30 -12.94
C ASP A 197 4.83 26.73 -12.46
#